data_1de3f3b007c57a56fe11afdab4fe489b
#
_entry.id   1de3f3b007c57a56fe11afdab4fe489b
#
_cell.length_a   1.000
_cell.length_b   1.000
_cell.length_c   1.000
_cell.angle_alpha   90.00
_cell.angle_beta   90.00
_cell.angle_gamma   90.00
#
_symmetry.space_group_name_H-M   'P 1'
#
loop_
_entity.id
_entity.type
_entity.pdbx_description
1 polymer ?
#
loop_
_entity_poly.entity_id
_entity_poly.type
_entity_poly.pdbx_seq_one_letter_code
_entity_poly.pdbx_strand_id
1 'polypeptide(L)'
;ALNNDVARNLTGPLKALTGLFKEQGLQVPDIRVGVRSGDTPESERRRMVRRPPEILVTTPESLNLLITSASGRSILGNVSCVILDEIHAVAGSKRGVFLMTAVERLAHLAGEFQRIAISATVRPLDTVAELVGGYALSGPATAQAHTKRPVRTIVDQQAKRLELSIRSP
;
A
#
# COMPACT_ATOMS: atom_id res chain seq x y z
N ALA A 1 -3.18 -16.24 1.25
CA ALA A 1 -4.23 -16.05 2.28
C ALA A 1 -4.41 -14.57 2.60
N LEU A 2 -3.42 -13.87 3.16
CA LEU A 2 -3.56 -12.48 3.65
C LEU A 2 -4.08 -11.49 2.59
N ASN A 3 -3.57 -11.52 1.37
CA ASN A 3 -4.01 -10.60 0.31
C ASN A 3 -5.47 -10.80 -0.09
N ASN A 4 -5.97 -12.03 -0.04
CA ASN A 4 -7.39 -12.32 -0.32
C ASN A 4 -8.29 -11.83 0.82
N ASP A 5 -7.81 -11.90 2.06
CA ASP A 5 -8.55 -11.40 3.21
C ASP A 5 -8.62 -9.87 3.20
N VAL A 6 -7.53 -9.18 2.86
CA VAL A 6 -7.51 -7.72 2.69
C VAL A 6 -8.50 -7.30 1.58
N ALA A 7 -8.46 -7.94 0.41
CA ALA A 7 -9.40 -7.64 -0.67
C ALA A 7 -10.85 -7.86 -0.26
N ARG A 8 -11.14 -8.93 0.49
CA ARG A 8 -12.47 -9.24 1.02
C ARG A 8 -12.92 -8.18 2.02
N ASN A 9 -12.04 -7.78 2.94
CA ASN A 9 -12.32 -6.76 3.95
C ASN A 9 -12.56 -5.36 3.33
N LEU A 10 -11.98 -5.06 2.17
CA LEU A 10 -12.25 -3.84 1.41
C LEU A 10 -13.58 -3.89 0.67
N THR A 11 -13.96 -5.06 0.14
CA THR A 11 -15.15 -5.19 -0.71
C THR A 11 -16.46 -4.90 0.05
N GLY A 12 -16.56 -5.30 1.32
CA GLY A 12 -17.73 -5.05 2.17
C GLY A 12 -17.99 -3.56 2.38
N PRO A 13 -17.04 -2.80 2.95
CA PRO A 13 -17.15 -1.34 3.11
C PRO A 13 -17.40 -0.59 1.79
N LEU A 14 -16.75 -0.99 0.70
CA LEU A 14 -16.98 -0.36 -0.61
C LEU A 14 -18.42 -0.56 -1.10
N LYS A 15 -18.99 -1.73 -0.91
CA LYS A 15 -20.42 -1.97 -1.22
C LYS A 15 -21.35 -1.13 -0.36
N ALA A 16 -21.07 -1.00 0.94
CA ALA A 16 -21.85 -0.16 1.84
C ALA A 16 -21.79 1.32 1.42
N LEU A 17 -20.61 1.83 1.11
CA LEU A 17 -20.43 3.19 0.56
C LEU A 17 -21.22 3.38 -0.74
N THR A 18 -21.18 2.42 -1.64
CA THR A 18 -21.95 2.44 -2.89
C THR A 18 -23.46 2.59 -2.62
N GLY A 19 -23.97 1.91 -1.59
CA GLY A 19 -25.37 2.05 -1.15
C GLY A 19 -25.70 3.47 -0.69
N LEU A 20 -24.87 4.02 0.19
CA LEU A 20 -25.04 5.39 0.71
C LEU A 20 -24.99 6.44 -0.39
N PHE A 21 -24.08 6.35 -1.37
CA PHE A 21 -24.02 7.26 -2.51
C PHE A 21 -25.33 7.23 -3.32
N LYS A 22 -25.87 6.03 -3.58
CA LYS A 22 -27.14 5.88 -4.30
C LYS A 22 -28.31 6.49 -3.54
N GLU A 23 -28.39 6.24 -2.22
CA GLU A 23 -29.45 6.79 -1.37
C GLU A 23 -29.44 8.34 -1.35
N GLN A 24 -28.26 8.93 -1.45
CA GLN A 24 -28.08 10.38 -1.50
C GLN A 24 -28.19 10.96 -2.92
N GLY A 25 -28.49 10.15 -3.93
CA GLY A 25 -28.56 10.59 -5.33
C GLY A 25 -27.20 11.03 -5.92
N LEU A 26 -26.09 10.62 -5.29
CA LEU A 26 -24.75 10.94 -5.73
C LEU A 26 -24.25 9.93 -6.78
N GLN A 27 -23.37 10.38 -7.66
CA GLN A 27 -22.73 9.50 -8.63
C GLN A 27 -21.82 8.50 -7.92
N VAL A 28 -22.05 7.21 -8.15
CA VAL A 28 -21.28 6.12 -7.54
C VAL A 28 -19.99 5.92 -8.32
N PRO A 29 -18.79 6.01 -7.68
CA PRO A 29 -17.55 5.68 -8.34
C PRO A 29 -17.44 4.15 -8.56
N ASP A 30 -16.99 3.73 -9.76
CA ASP A 30 -16.70 2.32 -10.07
C ASP A 30 -15.33 1.94 -9.50
N ILE A 31 -15.26 1.56 -8.23
CA ILE A 31 -14.02 1.18 -7.54
C ILE A 31 -13.87 -0.34 -7.60
N ARG A 32 -12.93 -0.80 -8.40
CA ARG A 32 -12.56 -2.22 -8.53
C ARG A 32 -11.33 -2.53 -7.69
N VAL A 33 -11.41 -3.63 -6.97
CA VAL A 33 -10.27 -4.17 -6.21
C VAL A 33 -9.68 -5.35 -6.98
N GLY A 34 -8.40 -5.30 -7.25
CA GLY A 34 -7.64 -6.38 -7.87
C GLY A 34 -6.61 -6.95 -6.90
N VAL A 35 -6.37 -8.26 -6.95
CA VAL A 35 -5.31 -8.92 -6.17
C VAL A 35 -4.26 -9.48 -7.13
N ARG A 36 -3.01 -9.09 -6.93
CA ARG A 36 -1.85 -9.57 -7.70
C ARG A 36 -0.80 -10.16 -6.78
N SER A 37 -0.79 -11.47 -6.73
CA SER A 37 0.19 -12.29 -5.99
C SER A 37 0.79 -13.35 -6.88
N GLY A 38 1.68 -14.19 -6.35
CA GLY A 38 2.21 -15.37 -7.05
C GLY A 38 1.12 -16.30 -7.56
N ASP A 39 0.06 -16.48 -6.78
CA ASP A 39 -1.04 -17.43 -7.04
C ASP A 39 -2.14 -16.85 -7.94
N THR A 40 -2.05 -15.57 -8.35
CA THR A 40 -3.06 -14.96 -9.23
C THR A 40 -3.11 -15.64 -10.58
N PRO A 41 -4.26 -16.19 -11.01
CA PRO A 41 -4.40 -16.87 -12.30
C PRO A 41 -4.06 -15.96 -13.49
N GLU A 42 -3.55 -16.56 -14.56
CA GLU A 42 -3.16 -15.81 -15.76
C GLU A 42 -4.32 -15.03 -16.40
N SER A 43 -5.52 -15.59 -16.37
CA SER A 43 -6.74 -14.93 -16.85
C SER A 43 -7.02 -13.62 -16.11
N GLU A 44 -6.86 -13.60 -14.79
CA GLU A 44 -7.03 -12.41 -13.97
C GLU A 44 -5.90 -11.39 -14.21
N ARG A 45 -4.65 -11.86 -14.37
CA ARG A 45 -3.53 -11.02 -14.74
C ARG A 45 -3.80 -10.26 -16.04
N ARG A 46 -4.25 -10.96 -17.08
CA ARG A 46 -4.62 -10.35 -18.38
C ARG A 46 -5.81 -9.40 -18.27
N ARG A 47 -6.77 -9.72 -17.41
CA ARG A 47 -7.91 -8.84 -17.13
C ARG A 47 -7.47 -7.52 -16.51
N MET A 48 -6.56 -7.55 -15.51
CA MET A 48 -6.02 -6.34 -14.88
C MET A 48 -5.24 -5.46 -15.86
N VAL A 49 -4.55 -6.04 -16.84
CA VAL A 49 -3.87 -5.26 -17.88
C VAL A 49 -4.87 -4.53 -18.77
N ARG A 50 -5.95 -5.21 -19.17
CA ARG A 50 -6.97 -4.61 -20.05
C ARG A 50 -7.87 -3.61 -19.32
N ARG A 51 -8.09 -3.83 -18.03
CA ARG A 51 -8.92 -2.99 -17.17
C ARG A 51 -8.28 -2.88 -15.79
N PRO A 52 -7.32 -1.95 -15.62
CA PRO A 52 -6.61 -1.77 -14.34
C PRO A 52 -7.60 -1.50 -13.20
N PRO A 53 -7.39 -2.11 -12.02
CA PRO A 53 -8.21 -1.84 -10.84
C PRO A 53 -7.83 -0.47 -10.22
N GLU A 54 -8.78 0.18 -9.58
CA GLU A 54 -8.56 1.41 -8.81
C GLU A 54 -7.79 1.12 -7.51
N ILE A 55 -7.96 -0.08 -6.93
CA ILE A 55 -7.21 -0.55 -5.77
C ILE A 55 -6.52 -1.87 -6.14
N LEU A 56 -5.20 -1.88 -6.10
CA LEU A 56 -4.39 -3.08 -6.33
C LEU A 56 -3.77 -3.57 -5.02
N VAL A 57 -4.19 -4.74 -4.55
CA VAL A 57 -3.57 -5.44 -3.43
C VAL A 57 -2.46 -6.35 -3.97
N THR A 58 -1.24 -6.19 -3.49
CA THR A 58 -0.10 -6.95 -4.02
C THR A 58 0.93 -7.27 -2.94
N THR A 59 1.89 -8.13 -3.26
CA THR A 59 3.06 -8.43 -2.43
C THR A 59 4.29 -7.69 -2.93
N PRO A 60 5.33 -7.51 -2.09
CA PRO A 60 6.60 -6.90 -2.52
C PRO A 60 7.20 -7.57 -3.76
N GLU A 61 7.14 -8.89 -3.81
CA GLU A 61 7.68 -9.70 -4.91
C GLU A 61 6.90 -9.46 -6.21
N SER A 62 5.56 -9.44 -6.11
CA SER A 62 4.69 -9.18 -7.27
C SER A 62 4.79 -7.74 -7.75
N LEU A 63 4.95 -6.77 -6.85
CA LEU A 63 5.19 -5.37 -7.21
C LEU A 63 6.47 -5.23 -8.04
N ASN A 64 7.57 -5.87 -7.62
CA ASN A 64 8.82 -5.86 -8.38
C ASN A 64 8.65 -6.45 -9.79
N LEU A 65 7.93 -7.57 -9.92
CA LEU A 65 7.61 -8.16 -11.23
C LEU A 65 6.77 -7.21 -12.10
N LEU A 66 5.79 -6.53 -11.53
CA LEU A 66 4.97 -5.55 -12.25
C LEU A 66 5.82 -4.39 -12.77
N ILE A 67 6.68 -3.82 -11.94
CA ILE A 67 7.55 -2.71 -12.34
C ILE A 67 8.51 -3.10 -13.48
N THR A 68 8.94 -4.35 -13.56
CA THR A 68 9.87 -4.82 -14.60
C THR A 68 9.19 -5.16 -15.93
N SER A 69 7.87 -5.40 -15.94
CA SER A 69 7.14 -5.77 -17.16
C SER A 69 6.44 -4.56 -17.80
N ALA A 70 6.37 -4.52 -19.14
CA ALA A 70 5.67 -3.45 -19.84
C ALA A 70 4.19 -3.35 -19.46
N SER A 71 3.51 -4.50 -19.40
CA SER A 71 2.10 -4.58 -18.98
C SER A 71 1.87 -4.18 -17.51
N GLY A 72 2.80 -4.52 -16.62
CA GLY A 72 2.73 -4.10 -15.22
C GLY A 72 2.94 -2.60 -15.07
N ARG A 73 3.88 -2.01 -15.80
CA ARG A 73 4.07 -0.55 -15.80
C ARG A 73 2.84 0.22 -16.29
N SER A 74 2.08 -0.32 -17.26
CA SER A 74 0.83 0.32 -17.68
C SER A 74 -0.24 0.33 -16.60
N ILE A 75 -0.28 -0.68 -15.71
CA ILE A 75 -1.18 -0.71 -14.56
C ILE A 75 -0.75 0.32 -13.50
N LEU A 76 0.56 0.47 -13.28
CA LEU A 76 1.12 1.22 -12.17
C LEU A 76 1.39 2.70 -12.47
N GLY A 77 1.31 3.13 -13.73
CA GLY A 77 1.71 4.48 -14.16
C GLY A 77 0.91 5.63 -13.56
N ASN A 78 -0.28 5.37 -13.02
CA ASN A 78 -1.18 6.39 -12.43
C ASN A 78 -1.39 6.21 -10.92
N VAL A 79 -0.45 5.56 -10.23
CA VAL A 79 -0.54 5.37 -8.78
C VAL A 79 -0.44 6.72 -8.07
N SER A 80 -1.45 7.05 -7.27
CA SER A 80 -1.53 8.29 -6.48
C SER A 80 -1.36 8.06 -4.97
N CYS A 81 -1.48 6.82 -4.50
CA CYS A 81 -1.30 6.45 -3.11
C CYS A 81 -0.76 5.02 -2.99
N VAL A 82 0.15 4.82 -2.05
CA VAL A 82 0.68 3.51 -1.66
C VAL A 82 0.48 3.30 -0.17
N ILE A 83 -0.20 2.21 0.19
CA ILE A 83 -0.39 1.80 1.58
C ILE A 83 0.53 0.61 1.86
N LEU A 84 1.41 0.79 2.84
CA LEU A 84 2.33 -0.23 3.35
C LEU A 84 1.77 -0.78 4.66
N ASP A 85 1.11 -1.92 4.57
CA ASP A 85 0.52 -2.55 5.75
C ASP A 85 1.53 -3.45 6.47
N GLU A 86 1.39 -3.56 7.79
CA GLU A 86 2.25 -4.38 8.66
C GLU A 86 3.75 -4.10 8.48
N ILE A 87 4.12 -2.83 8.28
CA ILE A 87 5.52 -2.45 7.99
C ILE A 87 6.51 -2.94 9.06
N HIS A 88 6.06 -3.11 10.31
CA HIS A 88 6.88 -3.63 11.40
C HIS A 88 7.42 -5.05 11.13
N ALA A 89 6.68 -5.87 10.38
CA ALA A 89 7.08 -7.23 10.06
C ALA A 89 8.26 -7.30 9.07
N VAL A 90 8.53 -6.23 8.35
CA VAL A 90 9.54 -6.22 7.28
C VAL A 90 10.60 -5.15 7.41
N ALA A 91 10.37 -4.04 8.13
CA ALA A 91 11.24 -2.86 8.15
C ALA A 91 12.72 -3.17 8.46
N GLY A 92 12.99 -4.07 9.41
CA GLY A 92 14.35 -4.47 9.79
C GLY A 92 14.95 -5.62 8.98
N SER A 93 14.34 -6.01 7.87
CA SER A 93 14.72 -7.19 7.10
C SER A 93 15.17 -6.87 5.67
N LYS A 94 15.85 -7.82 5.02
CA LYS A 94 16.16 -7.75 3.58
C LYS A 94 14.89 -7.57 2.73
N ARG A 95 13.77 -8.14 3.16
CA ARG A 95 12.47 -8.02 2.48
C ARG A 95 11.92 -6.60 2.57
N GLY A 96 12.14 -5.89 3.68
CA GLY A 96 11.79 -4.48 3.82
C GLY A 96 12.62 -3.58 2.89
N VAL A 97 13.92 -3.81 2.80
CA VAL A 97 14.77 -3.09 1.84
C VAL A 97 14.30 -3.35 0.40
N PHE A 98 13.99 -4.60 0.06
CA PHE A 98 13.46 -4.98 -1.25
C PHE A 98 12.12 -4.30 -1.56
N LEU A 99 11.20 -4.23 -0.58
CA LEU A 99 9.93 -3.51 -0.69
C LEU A 99 10.16 -2.02 -0.92
N MET A 100 10.98 -1.36 -0.10
CA MET A 100 11.20 0.08 -0.21
C MET A 100 11.92 0.45 -1.50
N THR A 101 12.84 -0.38 -1.98
CA THR A 101 13.46 -0.21 -3.31
C THR A 101 12.40 -0.27 -4.42
N ALA A 102 11.42 -1.19 -4.31
CA ALA A 102 10.32 -1.25 -5.27
C ALA A 102 9.43 0.00 -5.21
N VAL A 103 9.15 0.51 -4.00
CA VAL A 103 8.37 1.75 -3.81
C VAL A 103 9.07 2.97 -4.41
N GLU A 104 10.41 3.09 -4.25
CA GLU A 104 11.17 4.16 -4.91
C GLU A 104 11.17 4.02 -6.44
N ARG A 105 11.32 2.80 -6.96
CA ARG A 105 11.20 2.55 -8.41
C ARG A 105 9.80 2.86 -8.94
N LEU A 106 8.77 2.64 -8.12
CA LEU A 106 7.41 3.02 -8.46
C LEU A 106 7.25 4.54 -8.52
N ALA A 107 7.89 5.31 -7.63
CA ALA A 107 7.89 6.76 -7.68
C ALA A 107 8.58 7.29 -8.96
N HIS A 108 9.63 6.62 -9.43
CA HIS A 108 10.22 6.92 -10.74
C HIS A 108 9.28 6.66 -11.92
N LEU A 109 8.42 5.66 -11.80
CA LEU A 109 7.48 5.27 -12.86
C LEU A 109 6.23 6.16 -12.89
N ALA A 110 5.61 6.36 -11.72
CA ALA A 110 4.29 7.00 -11.58
C ALA A 110 4.37 8.49 -11.21
N GLY A 111 5.56 8.98 -10.84
CA GLY A 111 5.72 10.27 -10.16
C GLY A 111 5.56 10.15 -8.65
N GLU A 112 5.64 11.28 -7.96
CA GLU A 112 5.45 11.32 -6.50
C GLU A 112 3.99 11.04 -6.14
N PHE A 113 3.80 10.22 -5.11
CA PHE A 113 2.49 9.80 -4.60
C PHE A 113 2.47 9.83 -3.07
N GLN A 114 1.28 9.80 -2.48
CA GLN A 114 1.11 9.69 -1.04
C GLN A 114 1.56 8.32 -0.55
N ARG A 115 2.37 8.29 0.52
CA ARG A 115 2.78 7.07 1.21
C ARG A 115 2.11 7.00 2.57
N ILE A 116 1.46 5.90 2.86
CA ILE A 116 0.82 5.61 4.14
C ILE A 116 1.41 4.30 4.65
N ALA A 117 2.03 4.32 5.81
CA ALA A 117 2.48 3.10 6.47
C ALA A 117 1.63 2.83 7.72
N ILE A 118 1.15 1.61 7.83
CA ILE A 118 0.37 1.13 8.97
C ILE A 118 1.20 0.08 9.68
N SER A 119 1.26 0.20 11.00
CA SER A 119 2.09 -0.67 11.82
C SER A 119 1.49 -0.88 13.20
N ALA A 120 1.68 -2.07 13.76
CA ALA A 120 1.62 -2.25 15.19
C ALA A 120 2.81 -1.51 15.86
N THR A 121 3.14 -1.84 17.08
CA THR A 121 4.27 -1.22 17.79
C THR A 121 5.59 -1.47 17.05
N VAL A 122 6.25 -0.40 16.62
CA VAL A 122 7.57 -0.44 15.95
C VAL A 122 8.54 0.49 16.69
N ARG A 123 9.79 0.06 16.81
CA ARG A 123 10.87 0.85 17.43
C ARG A 123 12.20 0.60 16.71
N PRO A 124 13.04 1.62 16.45
CA PRO A 124 12.76 3.05 16.66
C PRO A 124 11.77 3.59 15.60
N LEU A 125 10.81 4.39 16.04
CA LEU A 125 9.74 4.91 15.17
C LEU A 125 10.30 5.84 14.07
N ASP A 126 11.23 6.72 14.45
CA ASP A 126 11.84 7.68 13.53
C ASP A 126 12.60 6.98 12.39
N THR A 127 13.33 5.90 12.70
CA THR A 127 14.06 5.12 11.68
C THR A 127 13.09 4.49 10.67
N VAL A 128 11.95 3.98 11.14
CA VAL A 128 10.96 3.40 10.24
C VAL A 128 10.23 4.47 9.43
N ALA A 129 9.94 5.63 10.04
CA ALA A 129 9.39 6.78 9.33
C ALA A 129 10.35 7.25 8.22
N GLU A 130 11.65 7.36 8.50
CA GLU A 130 12.67 7.69 7.50
C GLU A 130 12.75 6.67 6.37
N LEU A 131 12.68 5.38 6.70
CA LEU A 131 12.69 4.30 5.70
C LEU A 131 11.47 4.42 4.76
N VAL A 132 10.29 4.69 5.30
CA VAL A 132 9.04 4.84 4.53
C VAL A 132 9.06 6.11 3.68
N GLY A 133 9.51 7.23 4.24
CA GLY A 133 9.60 8.50 3.52
C GLY A 133 10.60 8.44 2.37
N GLY A 134 11.79 7.91 2.63
CA GLY A 134 12.87 7.89 1.66
C GLY A 134 13.24 9.29 1.15
N TYR A 135 13.71 9.37 -0.10
CA TYR A 135 14.16 10.62 -0.70
C TYR A 135 13.48 10.87 -2.05
N ALA A 136 13.03 12.10 -2.25
CA ALA A 136 12.61 12.58 -3.56
C ALA A 136 13.84 13.01 -4.37
N LEU A 137 13.80 12.73 -5.67
CA LEU A 137 14.80 13.21 -6.62
C LEU A 137 14.32 14.52 -7.23
N SER A 138 15.17 15.51 -7.24
CA SER A 138 14.91 16.82 -7.87
C SER A 138 16.11 17.26 -8.70
N GLY A 139 15.86 18.09 -9.70
CA GLY A 139 16.89 18.61 -10.60
C GLY A 139 17.09 17.77 -11.88
N PRO A 140 17.91 18.27 -12.81
CA PRO A 140 18.20 17.59 -14.07
C PRO A 140 19.03 16.32 -13.84
N ALA A 141 18.98 15.36 -14.76
CA ALA A 141 19.68 14.08 -14.67
C ALA A 141 21.20 14.19 -14.42
N THR A 142 21.81 15.32 -14.80
CA THR A 142 23.24 15.62 -14.60
C THR A 142 23.57 16.20 -13.23
N ALA A 143 22.57 16.64 -12.44
CA ALA A 143 22.74 17.28 -11.14
C ALA A 143 21.52 16.98 -10.23
N GLN A 144 21.22 15.71 -10.02
CA GLN A 144 20.11 15.30 -9.16
C GLN A 144 20.44 15.55 -7.68
N ALA A 145 19.54 16.24 -7.00
CA ALA A 145 19.55 16.40 -5.55
C ALA A 145 18.57 15.41 -4.90
N HIS A 146 18.98 14.88 -3.75
CA HIS A 146 18.17 14.02 -2.93
C HIS A 146 17.58 14.81 -1.78
N THR A 147 16.28 14.99 -1.74
CA THR A 147 15.58 15.68 -0.66
C THR A 147 14.76 14.67 0.14
N LYS A 148 15.00 14.63 1.46
CA LYS A 148 14.26 13.75 2.37
C LYS A 148 12.78 14.13 2.34
N ARG A 149 11.89 13.16 2.12
CA ARG A 149 10.45 13.41 2.16
C ARG A 149 10.00 13.63 3.60
N PRO A 150 9.17 14.65 3.88
CA PRO A 150 8.59 14.85 5.20
C PRO A 150 7.63 13.71 5.53
N VAL A 151 7.73 13.17 6.76
CA VAL A 151 6.84 12.14 7.26
C VAL A 151 6.15 12.63 8.51
N ARG A 152 4.81 12.53 8.55
CA ARG A 152 4.01 12.77 9.73
C ARG A 152 3.71 11.46 10.42
N THR A 153 4.14 11.33 11.66
CA THR A 153 3.85 10.17 12.50
C THR A 153 2.60 10.42 13.33
N ILE A 154 1.69 9.45 13.36
CA ILE A 154 0.48 9.46 14.18
C ILE A 154 0.55 8.23 15.07
N VAL A 155 0.55 8.45 16.39
CA VAL A 155 0.60 7.37 17.39
C VAL A 155 -0.68 7.41 18.20
N ASP A 156 -1.38 6.28 18.26
CA ASP A 156 -2.50 6.12 19.19
C ASP A 156 -1.94 5.93 20.60
N GLN A 157 -2.30 6.85 21.48
CA GLN A 157 -1.88 6.85 22.90
C GLN A 157 -2.92 6.21 23.81
N GLN A 158 -4.01 5.66 23.26
CA GLN A 158 -5.02 5.01 24.10
C GLN A 158 -4.46 3.74 24.73
N ALA A 159 -4.19 3.81 26.04
CA ALA A 159 -3.86 2.64 26.84
C ALA A 159 -5.06 1.69 26.87
N LYS A 160 -4.92 0.47 26.36
CA LYS A 160 -5.93 -0.57 26.56
C LYS A 160 -6.06 -0.85 28.05
N ARG A 161 -7.19 -0.48 28.65
CA ARG A 161 -7.52 -0.85 30.03
C ARG A 161 -8.00 -2.30 30.01
N LEU A 162 -7.15 -3.21 30.46
CA LEU A 162 -7.50 -4.62 30.64
C LEU A 162 -8.04 -4.83 32.06
N GLU A 163 -9.30 -5.19 32.17
CA GLU A 163 -9.87 -5.68 33.44
C GLU A 163 -9.85 -7.21 33.42
N LEU A 164 -8.93 -7.79 34.19
CA LEU A 164 -8.83 -9.23 34.36
C LEU A 164 -9.56 -9.61 35.69
N SER A 165 -10.61 -10.41 35.59
CA SER A 165 -11.25 -11.00 36.77
C SER A 165 -11.04 -12.52 36.76
N ILE A 166 -10.40 -13.03 37.80
CA ILE A 166 -10.27 -14.47 38.06
C ILE A 166 -11.41 -14.84 38.98
N ARG A 167 -12.29 -15.74 38.54
CA ARG A 167 -13.34 -16.31 39.38
C ARG A 167 -12.93 -17.74 39.75
N SER A 168 -12.85 -18.02 41.01
CA SER A 168 -12.75 -19.41 41.51
C SER A 168 -14.07 -20.13 41.33
N PRO A 169 -14.09 -21.44 40.98
CA PRO A 169 -15.30 -22.22 40.83
C PRO A 169 -16.07 -22.37 42.14
#